data_367da910d5182ab1c9eb20daedc90fa3
#
_entry.id   367da910d5182ab1c9eb20daedc90fa3
#
_cell.length_a   1.000
_cell.length_b   1.000
_cell.length_c   1.000
_cell.angle_alpha   90.00
_cell.angle_beta   90.00
_cell.angle_gamma   90.00
#
_symmetry.space_group_name_H-M   'P 1'
#
loop_
_entity.id
_entity.type
_entity.pdbx_description
1 polymer ?
#
loop_
_entity_poly.entity_id
_entity_poly.type
_entity_poly.pdbx_seq_one_letter_code
_entity_poly.pdbx_strand_id
1 'polypeptide(L)'
;KILFSLYTLNVSLASGAISLSVDGEQTYFSKGLGANADATVEYDVSSYKAQLEENEKLYFQAYVGIDYFKTAKKQNGDGVYFVIYDGEVDADGNIQGTEIYRSAKLDSYSDAEHISIDISGIQKNLVLFMDKVENNAHDNGDWADAKLIHVPDPNAADKSELKQTLDIAKALKEADYTVESYKALQKALTDAQAVYADKKATQEAVNAQAAALQAAVQGLKVPDAADYQEVLKKLQNKENELTQKDEELKTANAKVTELQSELKTAQDDLKKLQDRVDAKESEIAAKEAEIKKQRLVSALKKDFRKEID
;
A
#
# COMPACT_ATOMS: atom_id res chain seq x y z
N LYS A 1 -22.05 0.25 14.45
CA LYS A 1 -22.41 -1.08 13.94
C LYS A 1 -21.62 -2.12 14.72
N ILE A 2 -22.32 -3.00 15.46
CA ILE A 2 -21.68 -4.12 16.17
C ILE A 2 -21.23 -5.11 15.09
N LEU A 3 -19.93 -5.36 14.99
CA LEU A 3 -19.39 -6.23 13.95
C LEU A 3 -19.26 -7.68 14.41
N PHE A 4 -18.83 -7.89 15.65
CA PHE A 4 -18.74 -9.21 16.23
C PHE A 4 -18.66 -9.16 17.76
N SER A 5 -19.03 -10.27 18.37
CA SER A 5 -18.79 -10.62 19.73
C SER A 5 -17.52 -11.48 19.78
N LEU A 6 -16.49 -11.04 20.48
CA LEU A 6 -15.32 -11.86 20.75
C LEU A 6 -15.77 -12.98 21.68
N TYR A 7 -15.79 -14.19 21.20
CA TYR A 7 -16.11 -15.34 22.04
C TYR A 7 -15.55 -16.63 21.54
N THR A 8 -15.39 -17.52 22.49
CA THR A 8 -15.57 -18.94 22.28
C THR A 8 -16.11 -19.65 23.53
N LEU A 9 -16.10 -19.03 24.67
CA LEU A 9 -16.58 -19.64 25.91
C LEU A 9 -17.53 -18.67 26.61
N ASN A 10 -18.83 -18.80 26.37
CA ASN A 10 -19.88 -18.09 27.15
C ASN A 10 -20.00 -18.64 28.56
N VAL A 11 -18.88 -18.91 29.23
CA VAL A 11 -18.80 -19.52 30.51
C VAL A 11 -17.71 -18.87 31.36
N SER A 12 -18.04 -18.47 32.56
CA SER A 12 -17.05 -18.19 33.56
C SER A 12 -16.49 -19.50 34.14
N LEU A 13 -15.20 -19.54 34.45
CA LEU A 13 -14.59 -20.69 35.14
C LEU A 13 -15.15 -20.89 36.55
N ALA A 14 -15.69 -19.86 37.19
CA ALA A 14 -16.16 -19.91 38.56
C ALA A 14 -17.63 -20.35 38.67
N SER A 15 -18.52 -19.83 37.83
CA SER A 15 -19.97 -20.00 37.98
C SER A 15 -20.65 -20.72 36.84
N GLY A 16 -19.96 -20.91 35.72
CA GLY A 16 -20.54 -21.46 34.48
C GLY A 16 -21.33 -20.45 33.67
N ALA A 17 -21.84 -19.38 34.25
CA ALA A 17 -22.48 -18.24 33.56
C ALA A 17 -21.67 -16.98 33.81
N ILE A 18 -21.48 -16.18 32.79
CA ILE A 18 -20.80 -14.88 32.92
C ILE A 18 -21.72 -13.95 33.71
N SER A 19 -21.29 -13.53 34.88
CA SER A 19 -22.00 -12.54 35.68
C SER A 19 -21.05 -11.72 36.54
N LEU A 20 -21.31 -10.41 36.60
CA LEU A 20 -20.47 -9.43 37.31
C LEU A 20 -21.35 -8.61 38.27
N SER A 21 -20.74 -7.96 39.23
CA SER A 21 -21.37 -6.89 40.02
C SER A 21 -21.40 -5.62 39.14
N VAL A 22 -22.58 -5.09 38.82
CA VAL A 22 -22.77 -3.81 38.15
C VAL A 22 -23.70 -2.99 39.01
N ASP A 23 -23.26 -1.82 39.45
CA ASP A 23 -23.99 -0.95 40.37
C ASP A 23 -24.43 -1.68 41.69
N GLY A 24 -23.60 -2.61 42.16
CA GLY A 24 -23.84 -3.43 43.35
C GLY A 24 -24.79 -4.61 43.13
N GLU A 25 -25.29 -4.83 41.92
CA GLU A 25 -26.25 -5.88 41.59
C GLU A 25 -25.64 -6.94 40.68
N GLN A 26 -26.04 -8.20 40.82
CA GLN A 26 -25.63 -9.29 39.92
C GLN A 26 -26.24 -9.08 38.55
N THR A 27 -25.39 -8.86 37.53
CA THR A 27 -25.77 -8.72 36.13
C THR A 27 -25.25 -9.89 35.31
N TYR A 28 -26.13 -10.57 34.59
CA TYR A 28 -25.78 -11.70 33.71
C TYR A 28 -25.51 -11.21 32.27
N PHE A 29 -24.49 -11.79 31.66
CA PHE A 29 -24.09 -11.51 30.29
C PHE A 29 -24.20 -12.77 29.44
N SER A 30 -24.79 -12.63 28.26
CA SER A 30 -24.98 -13.76 27.34
C SER A 30 -23.70 -14.17 26.61
N LYS A 31 -22.64 -13.35 26.68
CA LYS A 31 -21.37 -13.53 25.99
C LYS A 31 -20.22 -12.99 26.84
N GLY A 32 -19.05 -13.59 26.66
CA GLY A 32 -17.84 -13.16 27.30
C GLY A 32 -16.77 -14.25 27.39
N LEU A 33 -15.65 -13.88 27.99
CA LEU A 33 -14.49 -14.73 28.24
C LEU A 33 -14.22 -14.70 29.71
N GLY A 34 -14.32 -15.87 30.37
CA GLY A 34 -14.00 -16.00 31.77
C GLY A 34 -12.75 -16.87 31.99
N ALA A 35 -11.84 -16.43 32.84
CA ALA A 35 -10.64 -17.17 33.17
C ALA A 35 -10.14 -16.87 34.59
N ASN A 36 -9.15 -17.62 35.07
CA ASN A 36 -8.36 -17.25 36.21
C ASN A 36 -7.20 -16.34 35.79
N ALA A 37 -6.70 -15.51 36.70
CA ALA A 37 -5.61 -14.58 36.42
C ALA A 37 -4.37 -15.29 35.87
N ASP A 38 -3.55 -14.52 35.13
CA ASP A 38 -2.53 -14.85 34.14
C ASP A 38 -3.08 -15.49 32.86
N ALA A 39 -4.37 -15.27 32.56
CA ALA A 39 -4.94 -15.72 31.30
C ALA A 39 -4.75 -14.69 30.21
N THR A 40 -4.33 -15.19 29.04
CA THR A 40 -4.09 -14.39 27.82
C THR A 40 -4.93 -14.91 26.67
N VAL A 41 -5.51 -14.00 25.89
CA VAL A 41 -6.20 -14.32 24.64
C VAL A 41 -5.75 -13.33 23.56
N GLU A 42 -5.45 -13.83 22.38
CA GLU A 42 -4.98 -13.06 21.24
C GLU A 42 -5.99 -13.13 20.09
N TYR A 43 -6.26 -12.00 19.46
CA TYR A 43 -7.16 -11.87 18.31
C TYR A 43 -6.51 -11.09 17.17
N ASP A 44 -6.52 -11.67 15.97
CA ASP A 44 -6.25 -10.93 14.75
C ASP A 44 -7.45 -10.02 14.43
N VAL A 45 -7.23 -8.72 14.48
CA VAL A 45 -8.24 -7.70 14.18
C VAL A 45 -8.10 -7.08 12.80
N SER A 46 -7.18 -7.57 11.98
CA SER A 46 -6.86 -7.02 10.65
C SER A 46 -8.08 -6.96 9.72
N SER A 47 -8.90 -8.01 9.70
CA SER A 47 -10.11 -8.07 8.88
C SER A 47 -11.18 -7.07 9.31
N TYR A 48 -11.27 -6.75 10.60
CA TYR A 48 -12.20 -5.74 11.12
C TYR A 48 -11.71 -4.32 10.82
N LYS A 49 -10.42 -4.08 10.93
CA LYS A 49 -9.80 -2.82 10.51
C LYS A 49 -9.97 -2.55 9.03
N ALA A 50 -9.88 -3.60 8.18
CA ALA A 50 -10.08 -3.47 6.74
C ALA A 50 -11.52 -3.10 6.34
N GLN A 51 -12.48 -3.27 7.24
CA GLN A 51 -13.89 -2.90 7.03
C GLN A 51 -14.23 -1.49 7.53
N LEU A 52 -13.27 -0.76 8.16
CA LEU A 52 -13.50 0.62 8.59
C LEU A 52 -13.77 1.52 7.39
N GLU A 53 -14.87 2.25 7.46
CA GLU A 53 -15.14 3.34 6.54
C GLU A 53 -14.23 4.55 6.86
N GLU A 54 -14.19 5.52 5.96
CA GLU A 54 -13.23 6.64 6.03
C GLU A 54 -13.31 7.45 7.34
N ASN A 55 -14.50 7.51 7.92
CA ASN A 55 -14.81 8.30 9.12
C ASN A 55 -15.15 7.43 10.32
N GLU A 56 -14.64 6.21 10.37
CA GLU A 56 -14.91 5.29 11.46
C GLU A 56 -13.64 4.93 12.20
N LYS A 57 -13.83 4.61 13.49
CA LYS A 57 -12.84 4.02 14.39
C LYS A 57 -13.31 2.66 14.85
N LEU A 58 -12.34 1.79 15.12
CA LEU A 58 -12.57 0.48 15.71
C LEU A 58 -12.36 0.58 17.23
N TYR A 59 -13.40 0.24 17.98
CA TYR A 59 -13.33 0.16 19.43
C TYR A 59 -13.50 -1.29 19.92
N PHE A 60 -12.74 -1.63 20.94
CA PHE A 60 -13.01 -2.78 21.78
C PHE A 60 -13.83 -2.33 22.99
N GLN A 61 -14.95 -3.01 23.25
CA GLN A 61 -15.80 -2.76 24.42
C GLN A 61 -16.01 -4.06 25.20
N ALA A 62 -16.02 -3.94 26.52
CA ALA A 62 -16.38 -5.02 27.46
C ALA A 62 -16.78 -4.43 28.81
N TYR A 63 -17.49 -5.23 29.60
CA TYR A 63 -17.47 -5.09 31.05
C TYR A 63 -16.36 -6.00 31.59
N VAL A 64 -15.53 -5.49 32.48
CA VAL A 64 -14.43 -6.24 33.09
C VAL A 64 -14.60 -6.24 34.59
N GLY A 65 -14.42 -7.40 35.23
CA GLY A 65 -14.61 -7.53 36.67
C GLY A 65 -14.37 -8.94 37.14
N ILE A 66 -14.41 -9.12 38.46
CA ILE A 66 -14.37 -10.43 39.09
C ILE A 66 -15.73 -11.10 38.97
N ASP A 67 -15.73 -12.39 38.61
CA ASP A 67 -16.95 -13.19 38.56
C ASP A 67 -17.81 -13.07 39.84
N TYR A 68 -19.11 -12.79 39.65
CA TYR A 68 -20.02 -12.52 40.75
C TYR A 68 -20.11 -13.68 41.76
N PHE A 69 -19.84 -14.92 41.37
CA PHE A 69 -19.76 -16.03 42.29
C PHE A 69 -18.71 -15.82 43.40
N LYS A 70 -17.57 -15.22 43.05
CA LYS A 70 -16.53 -14.87 44.04
C LYS A 70 -16.99 -13.76 44.96
N THR A 71 -17.63 -12.73 44.43
CA THR A 71 -18.27 -11.64 45.16
C THR A 71 -19.31 -12.18 46.13
N ALA A 72 -20.25 -13.01 45.66
CA ALA A 72 -21.31 -13.60 46.49
C ALA A 72 -20.81 -14.52 47.57
N LYS A 73 -19.70 -15.25 47.34
CA LYS A 73 -19.07 -16.16 48.32
C LYS A 73 -18.07 -15.45 49.22
N LYS A 74 -17.79 -14.17 49.01
CA LYS A 74 -16.74 -13.39 49.69
C LYS A 74 -15.39 -14.13 49.65
N GLN A 75 -15.09 -14.75 48.51
CA GLN A 75 -13.82 -15.42 48.26
C GLN A 75 -12.85 -14.38 47.69
N ASN A 76 -12.06 -13.80 48.59
CA ASN A 76 -11.17 -12.72 48.23
C ASN A 76 -9.88 -13.28 47.65
N GLY A 77 -9.64 -13.00 46.36
CA GLY A 77 -8.29 -12.91 45.79
C GLY A 77 -7.66 -11.56 46.14
N ASP A 78 -6.43 -11.37 45.74
CA ASP A 78 -5.77 -10.06 45.88
C ASP A 78 -6.10 -9.10 44.69
N GLY A 79 -6.89 -9.58 43.73
CA GLY A 79 -7.43 -8.83 42.63
C GLY A 79 -6.66 -9.01 41.31
N VAL A 80 -7.21 -8.48 40.25
CA VAL A 80 -6.64 -8.53 38.90
C VAL A 80 -6.63 -7.15 38.25
N TYR A 81 -5.75 -7.00 37.28
CA TYR A 81 -5.82 -5.94 36.27
C TYR A 81 -6.26 -6.53 34.96
N PHE A 82 -7.18 -5.89 34.24
CA PHE A 82 -7.54 -6.20 32.88
C PHE A 82 -6.69 -5.32 31.94
N VAL A 83 -5.87 -5.96 31.17
CA VAL A 83 -4.84 -5.28 30.35
C VAL A 83 -5.05 -5.59 28.87
N ILE A 84 -4.87 -4.60 28.04
CA ILE A 84 -4.95 -4.74 26.59
C ILE A 84 -3.62 -4.33 25.97
N TYR A 85 -3.10 -5.16 25.07
CA TYR A 85 -1.88 -4.86 24.31
C TYR A 85 -2.14 -4.81 22.81
N ASP A 86 -1.37 -3.96 22.13
CA ASP A 86 -1.04 -4.11 20.73
C ASP A 86 0.18 -5.03 20.63
N GLY A 87 0.00 -6.30 20.35
CA GLY A 87 1.07 -7.27 20.48
C GLY A 87 0.78 -8.65 19.92
N GLU A 88 1.67 -9.57 20.23
CA GLU A 88 1.60 -10.99 19.90
C GLU A 88 2.01 -11.80 21.14
N VAL A 89 1.54 -13.03 21.23
CA VAL A 89 1.93 -13.97 22.28
C VAL A 89 2.95 -14.95 21.67
N ASP A 90 4.14 -15.01 22.26
CA ASP A 90 5.18 -15.93 21.80
C ASP A 90 4.89 -17.40 22.18
N ALA A 91 5.72 -18.32 21.69
CA ALA A 91 5.55 -19.75 21.96
C ALA A 91 5.67 -20.15 23.45
N ASP A 92 6.28 -19.30 24.25
CA ASP A 92 6.43 -19.50 25.70
C ASP A 92 5.30 -18.84 26.50
N GLY A 93 4.35 -18.17 25.81
CA GLY A 93 3.20 -17.49 26.40
C GLY A 93 3.47 -16.05 26.85
N ASN A 94 4.62 -15.47 26.51
CA ASN A 94 4.93 -14.11 26.88
C ASN A 94 4.37 -13.12 25.86
N ILE A 95 3.85 -11.98 26.35
CA ILE A 95 3.30 -10.93 25.51
C ILE A 95 4.43 -10.05 24.98
N GLN A 96 4.54 -9.96 23.65
CA GLN A 96 5.49 -9.13 22.92
C GLN A 96 4.75 -7.95 22.28
N GLY A 97 4.58 -6.84 23.02
CA GLY A 97 3.77 -5.73 22.55
C GLY A 97 3.80 -4.50 23.44
N THR A 98 2.97 -3.52 23.07
CA THR A 98 2.78 -2.28 23.82
C THR A 98 1.46 -2.32 24.57
N GLU A 99 1.48 -2.06 25.86
CA GLU A 99 0.26 -1.89 26.66
C GLU A 99 -0.47 -0.64 26.21
N ILE A 100 -1.75 -0.79 25.83
CA ILE A 100 -2.61 0.32 25.38
C ILE A 100 -3.71 0.66 26.39
N TYR A 101 -4.01 -0.24 27.30
CA TYR A 101 -4.96 -0.02 28.37
C TYR A 101 -4.64 -0.93 29.57
N ARG A 102 -4.88 -0.43 30.78
CA ARG A 102 -4.89 -1.17 32.05
C ARG A 102 -6.02 -0.65 32.92
N SER A 103 -6.87 -1.53 33.44
CA SER A 103 -7.92 -1.18 34.40
C SER A 103 -7.34 -0.73 35.76
N ALA A 104 -8.18 -0.17 36.60
CA ALA A 104 -7.91 -0.19 38.05
C ALA A 104 -7.77 -1.64 38.54
N LYS A 105 -7.22 -1.83 39.73
CA LYS A 105 -7.27 -3.14 40.41
C LYS A 105 -8.71 -3.48 40.74
N LEU A 106 -9.20 -4.60 40.20
CA LEU A 106 -10.55 -5.10 40.49
C LEU A 106 -10.46 -6.35 41.34
N ASP A 107 -11.23 -6.41 42.40
CA ASP A 107 -11.32 -7.52 43.32
C ASP A 107 -12.80 -7.92 43.55
N SER A 108 -13.05 -8.89 44.43
CA SER A 108 -14.39 -9.39 44.71
C SER A 108 -15.34 -8.37 45.40
N TYR A 109 -14.86 -7.19 45.73
CA TYR A 109 -15.66 -6.08 46.25
C TYR A 109 -15.87 -4.95 45.28
N SER A 110 -15.21 -5.02 44.12
CA SER A 110 -15.29 -4.01 43.05
C SER A 110 -16.50 -4.27 42.15
N ASP A 111 -17.19 -3.22 41.76
CA ASP A 111 -18.09 -3.29 40.62
C ASP A 111 -17.30 -3.44 39.31
N ALA A 112 -17.94 -4.04 38.33
CA ALA A 112 -17.36 -4.17 36.99
C ALA A 112 -17.18 -2.80 36.36
N GLU A 113 -16.07 -2.64 35.67
CA GLU A 113 -15.77 -1.48 34.84
C GLU A 113 -16.26 -1.70 33.41
N HIS A 114 -17.02 -0.75 32.85
CA HIS A 114 -17.35 -0.74 31.42
C HIS A 114 -16.25 0.00 30.66
N ILE A 115 -15.52 -0.72 29.83
CA ILE A 115 -14.42 -0.17 29.04
C ILE A 115 -14.80 0.02 27.59
N SER A 116 -14.23 1.06 26.96
CA SER A 116 -14.40 1.35 25.54
C SER A 116 -13.09 1.95 25.02
N ILE A 117 -12.27 1.13 24.38
CA ILE A 117 -10.88 1.45 24.02
C ILE A 117 -10.77 1.56 22.52
N ASP A 118 -10.25 2.70 22.03
CA ASP A 118 -9.91 2.91 20.61
C ASP A 118 -8.72 2.02 20.23
N ILE A 119 -8.98 1.04 19.39
CA ILE A 119 -7.99 0.10 18.87
C ILE A 119 -7.72 0.28 17.38
N SER A 120 -8.15 1.38 16.79
CA SER A 120 -7.92 1.68 15.36
C SER A 120 -6.44 1.70 15.00
N GLY A 121 -5.60 2.12 15.97
CA GLY A 121 -4.14 2.25 15.83
C GLY A 121 -3.34 0.96 15.96
N ILE A 122 -3.94 -0.15 16.41
CA ILE A 122 -3.24 -1.42 16.60
C ILE A 122 -2.49 -1.83 15.31
N GLN A 123 -1.22 -2.18 15.45
CA GLN A 123 -0.36 -2.60 14.34
C GLN A 123 -0.21 -4.12 14.24
N LYS A 124 -0.37 -4.82 15.37
CA LYS A 124 -0.31 -6.27 15.50
C LYS A 124 -1.69 -6.83 15.85
N ASN A 125 -1.76 -7.72 16.81
CA ASN A 125 -2.99 -8.33 17.29
C ASN A 125 -3.50 -7.63 18.55
N LEU A 126 -4.80 -7.78 18.83
CA LEU A 126 -5.42 -7.40 20.07
C LEU A 126 -5.16 -8.51 21.10
N VAL A 127 -4.35 -8.22 22.12
CA VAL A 127 -4.09 -9.17 23.20
C VAL A 127 -4.82 -8.72 24.46
N LEU A 128 -5.72 -9.57 24.96
CA LEU A 128 -6.42 -9.40 26.23
C LEU A 128 -5.70 -10.22 27.30
N PHE A 129 -5.31 -9.59 28.38
CA PHE A 129 -4.57 -10.22 29.46
C PHE A 129 -5.19 -9.89 30.82
N MET A 130 -5.38 -10.90 31.65
CA MET A 130 -5.74 -10.72 33.05
C MET A 130 -4.50 -10.89 33.92
N ASP A 131 -3.95 -9.77 34.37
CA ASP A 131 -2.73 -9.70 35.14
C ASP A 131 -3.04 -9.84 36.64
N LYS A 132 -2.44 -10.82 37.27
CA LYS A 132 -2.58 -11.00 38.76
C LYS A 132 -1.84 -9.90 39.51
N VAL A 133 -2.25 -9.64 40.74
CA VAL A 133 -1.53 -8.74 41.64
C VAL A 133 -0.34 -9.46 42.28
N GLU A 134 -0.57 -10.39 43.21
CA GLU A 134 0.51 -11.18 43.81
C GLU A 134 0.39 -12.67 43.47
N ASN A 135 -0.82 -13.20 43.51
CA ASN A 135 -1.11 -14.59 43.20
C ASN A 135 -2.40 -14.69 42.37
N ASN A 136 -2.82 -15.88 41.96
CA ASN A 136 -4.04 -16.09 41.19
C ASN A 136 -5.15 -16.81 41.95
N ALA A 137 -5.06 -16.89 43.28
CA ALA A 137 -6.03 -17.60 44.11
C ALA A 137 -7.34 -16.79 44.20
N HIS A 138 -8.43 -17.35 43.69
CA HIS A 138 -9.75 -16.73 43.64
C HIS A 138 -9.88 -15.51 42.68
N ASP A 139 -8.91 -15.27 41.82
CA ASP A 139 -8.87 -14.19 40.85
C ASP A 139 -9.50 -14.61 39.51
N ASN A 140 -10.74 -15.07 39.60
CA ASN A 140 -11.53 -15.39 38.42
C ASN A 140 -12.19 -14.12 37.89
N GLY A 141 -11.76 -13.68 36.72
CA GLY A 141 -12.28 -12.51 36.08
C GLY A 141 -12.96 -12.83 34.71
N ASP A 142 -13.82 -11.92 34.33
CA ASP A 142 -14.57 -12.05 33.10
C ASP A 142 -14.43 -10.77 32.24
N TRP A 143 -14.23 -10.97 30.95
CA TRP A 143 -14.46 -9.97 29.91
C TRP A 143 -15.89 -10.19 29.40
N ALA A 144 -16.88 -9.54 30.02
CA ALA A 144 -18.30 -9.75 29.72
C ALA A 144 -18.75 -8.82 28.60
N ASP A 145 -19.63 -9.30 27.71
CA ASP A 145 -20.13 -8.62 26.51
C ASP A 145 -19.00 -8.05 25.62
N ALA A 146 -17.85 -8.73 25.62
CA ALA A 146 -16.69 -8.34 24.83
C ALA A 146 -17.03 -8.31 23.32
N LYS A 147 -16.74 -7.16 22.67
CA LYS A 147 -17.11 -6.93 21.28
C LYS A 147 -16.20 -5.89 20.60
N LEU A 148 -16.14 -6.00 19.27
CA LEU A 148 -15.61 -4.98 18.40
C LEU A 148 -16.76 -4.18 17.80
N ILE A 149 -16.63 -2.85 17.81
CA ILE A 149 -17.62 -1.96 17.18
C ILE A 149 -16.95 -0.92 16.31
N HIS A 150 -17.58 -0.60 15.20
CA HIS A 150 -17.27 0.61 14.44
C HIS A 150 -18.07 1.78 14.97
N VAL A 151 -17.43 2.88 15.25
CA VAL A 151 -18.05 4.13 15.65
C VAL A 151 -17.57 5.26 14.75
N PRO A 152 -18.41 6.26 14.43
CA PRO A 152 -17.95 7.45 13.72
C PRO A 152 -16.80 8.12 14.48
N ASP A 153 -15.76 8.53 13.76
CA ASP A 153 -14.69 9.35 14.36
C ASP A 153 -15.20 10.78 14.57
N PRO A 154 -15.35 11.24 15.81
CA PRO A 154 -15.85 12.59 16.08
C PRO A 154 -14.92 13.70 15.60
N ASN A 155 -13.65 13.35 15.27
CA ASN A 155 -12.67 14.30 14.75
C ASN A 155 -12.49 14.20 13.22
N ALA A 156 -13.23 13.31 12.56
CA ALA A 156 -13.17 13.21 11.10
C ALA A 156 -13.78 14.44 10.46
N ALA A 157 -13.12 14.97 9.43
CA ALA A 157 -13.68 16.08 8.67
C ALA A 157 -14.92 15.65 7.89
N ASP A 158 -15.98 16.45 7.95
CA ASP A 158 -17.15 16.28 7.09
C ASP A 158 -16.80 16.71 5.65
N LYS A 159 -16.76 15.73 4.75
CA LYS A 159 -16.42 15.91 3.33
C LYS A 159 -17.64 15.93 2.40
N SER A 160 -18.84 15.96 2.94
CA SER A 160 -20.09 15.88 2.16
C SER A 160 -20.22 16.99 1.12
N GLU A 161 -19.94 18.25 1.49
CA GLU A 161 -19.97 19.39 0.58
C GLU A 161 -18.89 19.27 -0.51
N LEU A 162 -17.66 18.90 -0.13
CA LEU A 162 -16.57 18.66 -1.08
C LEU A 162 -16.94 17.57 -2.07
N LYS A 163 -17.52 16.47 -1.59
CA LYS A 163 -17.99 15.36 -2.44
C LYS A 163 -19.02 15.82 -3.44
N GLN A 164 -20.05 16.57 -3.00
CA GLN A 164 -21.09 17.09 -3.88
C GLN A 164 -20.50 18.00 -4.97
N THR A 165 -19.57 18.88 -4.60
CA THR A 165 -18.90 19.78 -5.56
C THR A 165 -18.02 19.01 -6.54
N LEU A 166 -17.31 17.96 -6.08
CA LEU A 166 -16.55 17.04 -6.92
C LEU A 166 -17.45 16.32 -7.95
N ASP A 167 -18.61 15.84 -7.53
CA ASP A 167 -19.54 15.14 -8.41
C ASP A 167 -20.10 16.09 -9.48
N ILE A 168 -20.42 17.34 -9.11
CA ILE A 168 -20.81 18.38 -10.07
C ILE A 168 -19.69 18.67 -11.06
N ALA A 169 -18.47 18.93 -10.57
CA ALA A 169 -17.32 19.28 -11.39
C ALA A 169 -16.94 18.19 -12.40
N LYS A 170 -17.04 16.92 -11.99
CA LYS A 170 -16.76 15.75 -12.88
C LYS A 170 -17.80 15.57 -13.98
N ALA A 171 -19.01 16.07 -13.81
CA ALA A 171 -20.07 15.95 -14.83
C ALA A 171 -19.92 16.99 -15.96
N LEU A 172 -19.09 18.02 -15.78
CA LEU A 172 -18.87 19.08 -16.76
C LEU A 172 -17.97 18.59 -17.90
N LYS A 173 -18.31 19.00 -19.13
CA LYS A 173 -17.58 18.56 -20.33
C LYS A 173 -16.67 19.68 -20.83
N GLU A 174 -15.43 19.34 -21.16
CA GLU A 174 -14.43 20.27 -21.68
C GLU A 174 -14.92 21.05 -22.89
N ALA A 175 -15.64 20.37 -23.81
CA ALA A 175 -16.12 20.95 -25.05
C ALA A 175 -17.12 22.12 -24.87
N ASP A 176 -17.71 22.24 -23.68
CA ASP A 176 -18.72 23.28 -23.42
C ASP A 176 -18.12 24.60 -22.92
N TYR A 177 -16.80 24.64 -22.68
CA TYR A 177 -16.13 25.77 -22.03
C TYR A 177 -14.84 26.19 -22.75
N THR A 178 -14.35 27.42 -22.46
CA THR A 178 -13.05 27.85 -22.98
C THR A 178 -11.94 26.98 -22.37
N VAL A 179 -10.91 26.69 -23.17
CA VAL A 179 -9.75 25.86 -22.76
C VAL A 179 -9.13 26.38 -21.46
N GLU A 180 -9.04 27.69 -21.31
CA GLU A 180 -8.40 28.33 -20.17
C GLU A 180 -9.21 28.17 -18.88
N SER A 181 -10.53 28.39 -18.93
CA SER A 181 -11.42 28.23 -17.77
C SER A 181 -11.56 26.75 -17.37
N TYR A 182 -11.63 25.85 -18.36
CA TYR A 182 -11.70 24.41 -18.07
C TYR A 182 -10.38 23.87 -17.50
N LYS A 183 -9.22 24.36 -17.95
CA LYS A 183 -7.92 24.01 -17.37
C LYS A 183 -7.81 24.45 -15.91
N ALA A 184 -8.36 25.62 -15.56
CA ALA A 184 -8.43 26.07 -14.16
C ALA A 184 -9.31 25.13 -13.32
N LEU A 185 -10.47 24.71 -13.86
CA LEU A 185 -11.32 23.70 -13.23
C LEU A 185 -10.58 22.38 -13.01
N GLN A 186 -9.87 21.88 -14.01
CA GLN A 186 -9.12 20.61 -13.91
C GLN A 186 -8.06 20.65 -12.80
N LYS A 187 -7.38 21.79 -12.64
CA LYS A 187 -6.43 21.97 -11.54
C LYS A 187 -7.14 21.91 -10.20
N ALA A 188 -8.21 22.69 -10.01
CA ALA A 188 -8.98 22.69 -8.78
C ALA A 188 -9.60 21.32 -8.46
N LEU A 189 -10.04 20.59 -9.50
CA LEU A 189 -10.58 19.23 -9.37
C LEU A 189 -9.49 18.26 -8.84
N THR A 190 -8.27 18.34 -9.36
CA THR A 190 -7.15 17.51 -8.91
C THR A 190 -6.78 17.79 -7.46
N ASP A 191 -6.68 19.07 -7.08
CA ASP A 191 -6.35 19.50 -5.73
C ASP A 191 -7.46 19.05 -4.73
N ALA A 192 -8.72 19.19 -5.12
CA ALA A 192 -9.88 18.79 -4.33
C ALA A 192 -9.96 17.26 -4.15
N GLN A 193 -9.65 16.47 -5.19
CA GLN A 193 -9.58 15.00 -5.11
C GLN A 193 -8.51 14.54 -4.14
N ALA A 194 -7.35 15.21 -4.12
CA ALA A 194 -6.28 14.88 -3.19
C ALA A 194 -6.70 15.07 -1.72
N VAL A 195 -7.37 16.20 -1.41
CA VAL A 195 -7.88 16.46 -0.04
C VAL A 195 -9.05 15.53 0.30
N TYR A 196 -9.91 15.20 -0.66
CA TYR A 196 -10.99 14.24 -0.44
C TYR A 196 -10.44 12.85 -0.09
N ALA A 197 -9.36 12.41 -0.74
CA ALA A 197 -8.73 11.12 -0.49
C ALA A 197 -7.85 11.08 0.79
N ASP A 198 -7.44 12.24 1.31
CA ASP A 198 -6.63 12.31 2.53
C ASP A 198 -7.50 12.05 3.77
N LYS A 199 -7.30 10.88 4.39
CA LYS A 199 -8.00 10.48 5.64
C LYS A 199 -7.68 11.39 6.84
N LYS A 200 -6.62 12.18 6.76
CA LYS A 200 -6.17 13.09 7.82
C LYS A 200 -6.46 14.56 7.51
N ALA A 201 -7.18 14.83 6.42
CA ALA A 201 -7.53 16.18 6.06
C ALA A 201 -8.31 16.88 7.20
N THR A 202 -7.90 18.10 7.52
CA THR A 202 -8.63 18.92 8.50
C THR A 202 -9.91 19.48 7.90
N GLN A 203 -10.91 19.81 8.74
CA GLN A 203 -12.14 20.45 8.27
C GLN A 203 -11.86 21.77 7.52
N GLU A 204 -10.87 22.52 7.97
CA GLU A 204 -10.44 23.76 7.30
C GLU A 204 -9.92 23.48 5.88
N ALA A 205 -9.08 22.47 5.70
CA ALA A 205 -8.57 22.07 4.39
C ALA A 205 -9.69 21.60 3.46
N VAL A 206 -10.65 20.82 3.99
CA VAL A 206 -11.82 20.34 3.25
C VAL A 206 -12.68 21.50 2.78
N ASN A 207 -13.00 22.44 3.67
CA ASN A 207 -13.81 23.63 3.36
C ASN A 207 -13.10 24.54 2.33
N ALA A 208 -11.78 24.72 2.47
CA ALA A 208 -11.00 25.54 1.54
C ALA A 208 -11.02 24.94 0.11
N GLN A 209 -10.90 23.62 0.00
CA GLN A 209 -10.93 22.96 -1.32
C GLN A 209 -12.34 22.90 -1.91
N ALA A 210 -13.37 22.73 -1.10
CA ALA A 210 -14.75 22.84 -1.56
C ALA A 210 -15.03 24.23 -2.15
N ALA A 211 -14.64 25.30 -1.44
CA ALA A 211 -14.78 26.67 -1.92
C ALA A 211 -13.95 26.96 -3.18
N ALA A 212 -12.70 26.47 -3.25
CA ALA A 212 -11.84 26.65 -4.41
C ALA A 212 -12.39 25.95 -5.66
N LEU A 213 -12.89 24.73 -5.52
CA LEU A 213 -13.49 23.97 -6.61
C LEU A 213 -14.82 24.64 -7.04
N GLN A 214 -15.65 25.09 -6.11
CA GLN A 214 -16.86 25.82 -6.39
C GLN A 214 -16.58 27.12 -7.17
N ALA A 215 -15.56 27.87 -6.77
CA ALA A 215 -15.11 29.07 -7.47
C ALA A 215 -14.64 28.76 -8.91
N ALA A 216 -13.94 27.65 -9.10
CA ALA A 216 -13.51 27.20 -10.42
C ALA A 216 -14.69 26.80 -11.30
N VAL A 217 -15.72 26.13 -10.75
CA VAL A 217 -16.98 25.82 -11.46
C VAL A 217 -17.72 27.11 -11.87
N GLN A 218 -17.82 28.07 -10.96
CA GLN A 218 -18.45 29.37 -11.24
C GLN A 218 -17.65 30.22 -12.22
N GLY A 219 -16.33 30.02 -12.28
CA GLY A 219 -15.43 30.72 -13.21
C GLY A 219 -15.40 30.16 -14.63
N LEU A 220 -16.17 29.13 -14.93
CA LEU A 220 -16.24 28.54 -16.26
C LEU A 220 -16.88 29.56 -17.26
N LYS A 221 -16.27 29.65 -18.43
CA LYS A 221 -16.72 30.52 -19.52
C LYS A 221 -17.11 29.69 -20.72
N VAL A 222 -18.27 29.92 -21.28
CA VAL A 222 -18.69 29.37 -22.56
C VAL A 222 -17.90 30.09 -23.67
N PRO A 223 -17.32 29.38 -24.65
CA PRO A 223 -16.59 30.01 -25.75
C PRO A 223 -17.48 30.97 -26.54
N ASP A 224 -16.97 32.15 -26.82
CA ASP A 224 -17.61 33.07 -27.74
C ASP A 224 -17.03 32.95 -29.16
N ALA A 225 -17.55 33.77 -30.12
CA ALA A 225 -17.07 33.72 -31.48
C ALA A 225 -15.58 34.10 -31.65
N ALA A 226 -15.03 34.94 -30.76
CA ALA A 226 -13.61 35.32 -30.76
C ALA A 226 -12.73 34.17 -30.25
N ASP A 227 -13.16 33.46 -29.22
CA ASP A 227 -12.48 32.26 -28.71
C ASP A 227 -12.35 31.19 -29.80
N TYR A 228 -13.41 30.94 -30.59
CA TYR A 228 -13.39 30.00 -31.70
C TYR A 228 -12.42 30.44 -32.80
N GLN A 229 -12.37 31.75 -33.15
CA GLN A 229 -11.43 32.26 -34.16
C GLN A 229 -9.96 32.10 -33.69
N GLU A 230 -9.67 32.31 -32.42
CA GLU A 230 -8.32 32.09 -31.86
C GLU A 230 -7.91 30.64 -31.94
N VAL A 231 -8.82 29.72 -31.59
CA VAL A 231 -8.57 28.26 -31.65
C VAL A 231 -8.34 27.83 -33.11
N LEU A 232 -9.16 28.32 -34.04
CA LEU A 232 -8.99 28.06 -35.49
C LEU A 232 -7.62 28.54 -35.98
N LYS A 233 -7.17 29.72 -35.61
CA LYS A 233 -5.85 30.24 -35.94
C LYS A 233 -4.71 29.39 -35.37
N LYS A 234 -4.83 28.94 -34.12
CA LYS A 234 -3.85 28.03 -33.48
C LYS A 234 -3.81 26.69 -34.21
N LEU A 235 -4.97 26.16 -34.59
CA LEU A 235 -5.07 24.90 -35.36
C LEU A 235 -4.36 25.02 -36.70
N GLN A 236 -4.63 26.08 -37.46
CA GLN A 236 -4.01 26.32 -38.75
C GLN A 236 -2.47 26.47 -38.66
N ASN A 237 -1.97 27.14 -37.63
CA ASN A 237 -0.55 27.20 -37.35
C ASN A 237 0.07 25.81 -37.09
N LYS A 238 -0.63 24.97 -36.32
CA LYS A 238 -0.18 23.61 -36.03
C LYS A 238 -0.21 22.71 -37.26
N GLU A 239 -1.18 22.85 -38.15
CA GLU A 239 -1.24 22.15 -39.44
C GLU A 239 -0.04 22.53 -40.31
N ASN A 240 0.33 23.82 -40.36
CA ASN A 240 1.49 24.28 -41.10
C ASN A 240 2.81 23.72 -40.54
N GLU A 241 2.97 23.73 -39.18
CA GLU A 241 4.12 23.12 -38.50
C GLU A 241 4.20 21.61 -38.83
N LEU A 242 3.09 20.91 -38.81
CA LEU A 242 3.02 19.48 -39.13
C LEU A 242 3.45 19.22 -40.56
N THR A 243 2.93 19.99 -41.52
CA THR A 243 3.32 19.89 -42.93
C THR A 243 4.82 20.08 -43.12
N GLN A 244 5.42 21.06 -42.42
CA GLN A 244 6.86 21.28 -42.47
C GLN A 244 7.64 20.09 -41.90
N LYS A 245 7.18 19.53 -40.83
CA LYS A 245 7.81 18.33 -40.22
C LYS A 245 7.70 17.09 -41.11
N ASP A 246 6.60 16.93 -41.81
CA ASP A 246 6.44 15.84 -42.80
C ASP A 246 7.44 15.95 -43.95
N GLU A 247 7.70 17.16 -44.47
CA GLU A 247 8.71 17.36 -45.50
C GLU A 247 10.14 17.15 -44.99
N GLU A 248 10.45 17.59 -43.75
CA GLU A 248 11.72 17.30 -43.07
C GLU A 248 11.93 15.79 -42.92
N LEU A 249 10.90 15.07 -42.49
CA LEU A 249 10.93 13.62 -42.31
C LEU A 249 11.13 12.89 -43.63
N LYS A 250 10.46 13.33 -44.67
CA LYS A 250 10.60 12.77 -46.03
C LYS A 250 12.03 12.94 -46.55
N THR A 251 12.63 14.13 -46.34
CA THR A 251 14.02 14.42 -46.70
C THR A 251 15.00 13.53 -45.92
N ALA A 252 14.78 13.39 -44.62
CA ALA A 252 15.61 12.53 -43.76
C ALA A 252 15.51 11.05 -44.20
N ASN A 253 14.32 10.55 -44.50
CA ASN A 253 14.12 9.18 -44.97
C ASN A 253 14.80 8.92 -46.34
N ALA A 254 14.78 9.91 -47.27
CA ALA A 254 15.50 9.81 -48.50
C ALA A 254 17.02 9.68 -48.26
N LYS A 255 17.57 10.48 -47.35
CA LYS A 255 19.00 10.39 -46.96
C LYS A 255 19.35 9.07 -46.31
N VAL A 256 18.48 8.54 -45.47
CA VAL A 256 18.68 7.18 -44.89
C VAL A 256 18.75 6.13 -45.99
N THR A 257 17.86 6.19 -46.97
CA THR A 257 17.87 5.25 -48.11
C THR A 257 19.16 5.34 -48.93
N GLU A 258 19.65 6.57 -49.20
CA GLU A 258 20.93 6.80 -49.85
C GLU A 258 22.09 6.17 -49.08
N LEU A 259 22.19 6.48 -47.80
CA LEU A 259 23.24 5.93 -46.90
C LEU A 259 23.19 4.42 -46.80
N GLN A 260 22.02 3.81 -46.77
CA GLN A 260 21.87 2.35 -46.82
C GLN A 260 22.42 1.74 -48.12
N SER A 261 22.22 2.42 -49.25
CA SER A 261 22.78 1.99 -50.53
C SER A 261 24.32 2.09 -50.55
N GLU A 262 24.86 3.22 -50.05
CA GLU A 262 26.31 3.41 -49.90
C GLU A 262 26.93 2.37 -48.98
N LEU A 263 26.30 2.09 -47.84
CA LEU A 263 26.74 1.07 -46.90
C LEU A 263 26.79 -0.31 -47.55
N LYS A 264 25.77 -0.66 -48.30
CA LYS A 264 25.74 -1.96 -49.03
C LYS A 264 26.89 -2.05 -50.02
N THR A 265 27.15 -0.98 -50.81
CA THR A 265 28.29 -0.95 -51.77
C THR A 265 29.62 -1.14 -51.04
N ALA A 266 29.82 -0.43 -49.91
CA ALA A 266 31.05 -0.57 -49.11
C ALA A 266 31.23 -1.97 -48.53
N GLN A 267 30.12 -2.61 -48.10
CA GLN A 267 30.13 -4.00 -47.65
C GLN A 267 30.52 -4.98 -48.75
N ASP A 268 30.00 -4.80 -49.97
CA ASP A 268 30.34 -5.63 -51.13
C ASP A 268 31.81 -5.44 -51.55
N ASP A 269 32.34 -4.24 -51.46
CA ASP A 269 33.75 -3.96 -51.75
C ASP A 269 34.68 -4.51 -50.65
N LEU A 270 34.28 -4.44 -49.37
CA LEU A 270 35.02 -5.10 -48.30
C LEU A 270 35.10 -6.60 -48.49
N LYS A 271 34.01 -7.23 -48.90
CA LYS A 271 33.99 -8.67 -49.21
C LYS A 271 34.95 -9.02 -50.33
N LYS A 272 34.97 -8.25 -51.48
CA LYS A 272 35.93 -8.46 -52.55
C LYS A 272 37.38 -8.31 -52.11
N LEU A 273 37.66 -7.35 -51.20
CA LEU A 273 38.98 -7.17 -50.63
C LEU A 273 39.38 -8.38 -49.79
N GLN A 274 38.45 -8.88 -48.94
CA GLN A 274 38.71 -10.09 -48.12
C GLN A 274 39.02 -11.32 -49.03
N ASP A 275 38.22 -11.55 -50.06
CA ASP A 275 38.44 -12.66 -51.00
C ASP A 275 39.84 -12.55 -51.69
N ARG A 276 40.32 -11.32 -51.98
CA ARG A 276 41.66 -11.07 -52.53
C ARG A 276 42.75 -11.35 -51.47
N VAL A 277 42.54 -11.01 -50.23
CA VAL A 277 43.48 -11.31 -49.16
C VAL A 277 43.60 -12.82 -48.96
N ASP A 278 42.49 -13.54 -48.89
CA ASP A 278 42.48 -15.00 -48.74
C ASP A 278 43.18 -15.72 -49.92
N ALA A 279 42.96 -15.22 -51.16
CA ALA A 279 43.65 -15.73 -52.31
C ALA A 279 45.19 -15.49 -52.26
N LYS A 280 45.64 -14.31 -51.79
CA LYS A 280 47.03 -13.99 -51.58
C LYS A 280 47.70 -14.81 -50.52
N GLU A 281 47.01 -15.02 -49.39
CA GLU A 281 47.49 -15.90 -48.30
C GLU A 281 47.68 -17.34 -48.81
N SER A 282 46.75 -17.85 -49.62
CA SER A 282 46.86 -19.16 -50.22
C SER A 282 48.05 -19.26 -51.18
N GLU A 283 48.31 -18.21 -52.01
CA GLU A 283 49.46 -18.12 -52.89
C GLU A 283 50.78 -18.09 -52.11
N ILE A 284 50.83 -17.35 -51.02
CA ILE A 284 51.99 -17.28 -50.11
C ILE A 284 52.27 -18.66 -49.51
N ALA A 285 51.27 -19.32 -48.96
CA ALA A 285 51.40 -20.65 -48.36
C ALA A 285 51.94 -21.69 -49.39
N ALA A 286 51.44 -21.61 -50.61
CA ALA A 286 51.93 -22.50 -51.70
C ALA A 286 53.42 -22.23 -52.02
N LYS A 287 53.84 -20.98 -52.12
CA LYS A 287 55.25 -20.59 -52.34
C LYS A 287 56.18 -21.04 -51.18
N GLU A 288 55.72 -20.85 -49.96
CA GLU A 288 56.44 -21.27 -48.79
C GLU A 288 56.66 -22.82 -48.74
N ALA A 289 55.62 -23.58 -49.13
CA ALA A 289 55.72 -25.01 -49.24
C ALA A 289 56.74 -25.45 -50.33
N GLU A 290 56.75 -24.78 -51.48
CA GLU A 290 57.68 -25.02 -52.56
C GLU A 290 59.14 -24.65 -52.18
N ILE A 291 59.37 -23.54 -51.49
CA ILE A 291 60.69 -23.16 -50.97
C ILE A 291 61.19 -24.18 -49.95
N LYS A 292 60.31 -24.65 -49.06
CA LYS A 292 60.68 -25.70 -48.10
C LYS A 292 61.08 -26.99 -48.80
N LYS A 293 60.41 -27.44 -49.84
CA LYS A 293 60.74 -28.58 -50.66
C LYS A 293 62.05 -28.37 -51.34
N GLN A 294 62.34 -27.23 -51.96
CA GLN A 294 63.64 -26.95 -52.63
C GLN A 294 64.78 -26.92 -51.64
N ARG A 295 64.60 -26.39 -50.44
CA ARG A 295 65.62 -26.43 -49.36
C ARG A 295 65.95 -27.90 -48.95
N LEU A 296 64.93 -28.72 -48.80
CA LEU A 296 65.10 -30.15 -48.46
C LEU A 296 65.84 -30.88 -49.51
N VAL A 297 65.50 -30.70 -50.84
CA VAL A 297 66.18 -31.27 -51.98
C VAL A 297 67.65 -30.83 -52.02
N SER A 298 67.93 -29.54 -51.74
CA SER A 298 69.31 -29.02 -51.77
C SER A 298 70.13 -29.57 -50.57
N ALA A 299 69.56 -29.81 -49.40
CA ALA A 299 70.18 -30.39 -48.27
C ALA A 299 70.56 -31.91 -48.58
N LEU A 300 69.60 -32.66 -49.10
CA LEU A 300 69.81 -34.05 -49.53
C LEU A 300 70.94 -34.19 -50.59
N LYS A 301 70.95 -33.30 -51.58
CA LYS A 301 72.06 -33.29 -52.61
C LYS A 301 73.43 -32.98 -52.01
N LYS A 302 73.45 -32.10 -50.96
CA LYS A 302 74.70 -31.78 -50.25
C LYS A 302 75.23 -32.99 -49.41
N ASP A 303 74.31 -33.70 -48.75
CA ASP A 303 74.67 -34.88 -47.96
C ASP A 303 75.11 -36.07 -48.86
N PHE A 304 74.44 -36.30 -49.99
CA PHE A 304 74.85 -37.29 -51.01
C PHE A 304 76.26 -37.02 -51.59
N ARG A 305 76.63 -35.74 -51.77
CA ARG A 305 77.97 -35.40 -52.23
C ARG A 305 79.08 -35.71 -51.18
N LYS A 306 78.73 -35.57 -49.89
CA LYS A 306 79.65 -35.91 -48.79
C LYS A 306 79.88 -37.39 -48.60
N GLU A 307 78.98 -38.28 -49.06
CA GLU A 307 79.13 -39.71 -49.01
C GLU A 307 79.94 -40.32 -50.20
N ILE A 308 80.18 -39.51 -51.29
CA ILE A 308 80.88 -39.96 -52.49
C ILE A 308 82.34 -39.46 -52.51
N ASP A 309 82.74 -38.46 -51.77
CA ASP A 309 84.07 -37.97 -51.54
C ASP A 309 84.70 -38.67 -50.30
#